data_9fd58e09c70062a6f3e4e92ab9d48355
#
_entry.id   9fd58e09c70062a6f3e4e92ab9d48355
#
_cell.length_a   1.000
_cell.length_b   1.000
_cell.length_c   1.000
_cell.angle_alpha   90.00
_cell.angle_beta   90.00
_cell.angle_gamma   90.00
#
_symmetry.space_group_name_H-M   'P 1'
#
loop_
_entity.id
_entity.type
_entity.pdbx_description
1 polymer ?
#
loop_
_entity_poly.entity_id
_entity_poly.type
_entity_poly.pdbx_seq_one_letter_code
_entity_poly.pdbx_strand_id
1 'polypeptide(L)'
;MCGFLVNVPATGFTQAVWTEQGVPEHQELRAKVKAEGPKLLFSDSPEMVYETGILYRDTLQGEGRLFFHHVNGTSKLKKLAIIVKNNGLRPVNFTVTRSGIDGPSHDYQAVGKKSQEYYFEEQKSKNSTLGFGKTLELLGGEGMLLPTDQLLTGTIDFFSDRPVEVTVLMCDPKTDVELFSALAKQLPMDEHPLRGTFVKADLNYKLQHSIDTEAGAGYALLLADSQTGEYLRGTDATTGLPAENYGNYGVIYNIDYKLKGDKPYELWLNPWGGMFAGVGVLEQGGQRKIINIPESPAFGRLGEEGFCIARLEPNSEGRFTWSPPGASNLPIRLFWLPSDYEAPYLHD
;
A
#
# COMPACT_ATOMS: atom_id res chain seq x y z
N MET A 1 -35.31 -28.61 -3.69
CA MET A 1 -33.96 -28.16 -3.25
C MET A 1 -33.10 -28.00 -4.50
N CYS A 2 -33.12 -26.86 -5.12
CA CYS A 2 -32.23 -26.53 -6.23
C CYS A 2 -31.08 -25.68 -5.65
N GLY A 3 -29.90 -26.29 -5.51
CA GLY A 3 -28.69 -25.56 -5.24
C GLY A 3 -28.32 -24.75 -6.46
N PHE A 4 -28.44 -23.46 -6.38
CA PHE A 4 -27.92 -22.56 -7.41
C PHE A 4 -26.40 -22.52 -7.28
N LEU A 5 -25.73 -23.01 -8.33
CA LEU A 5 -24.30 -22.78 -8.54
C LEU A 5 -24.11 -21.30 -8.79
N VAL A 6 -23.52 -20.60 -7.82
CA VAL A 6 -23.06 -19.24 -8.00
C VAL A 6 -22.03 -19.25 -9.12
N ASN A 7 -22.27 -18.50 -10.16
CA ASN A 7 -21.30 -18.26 -11.23
C ASN A 7 -20.08 -17.55 -10.62
N VAL A 8 -19.00 -18.30 -10.40
CA VAL A 8 -17.72 -17.72 -9.97
C VAL A 8 -17.17 -16.97 -11.18
N PRO A 9 -17.01 -15.64 -11.10
CA PRO A 9 -16.38 -14.91 -12.20
C PRO A 9 -14.99 -15.47 -12.49
N ALA A 10 -14.48 -15.29 -13.69
CA ALA A 10 -13.20 -15.84 -14.16
C ALA A 10 -11.98 -15.52 -13.28
N THR A 11 -12.12 -14.63 -12.30
CA THR A 11 -11.12 -14.23 -11.28
C THR A 11 -11.09 -15.15 -10.05
N GLY A 12 -12.04 -16.08 -9.88
CA GLY A 12 -12.08 -17.01 -8.76
C GLY A 12 -12.49 -16.39 -7.40
N PHE A 13 -13.03 -15.19 -7.38
CA PHE A 13 -13.54 -14.53 -6.16
C PHE A 13 -15.06 -14.61 -6.10
N THR A 14 -15.59 -14.83 -4.90
CA THR A 14 -17.02 -14.65 -4.63
C THR A 14 -17.20 -13.22 -4.12
N GLN A 15 -18.01 -12.43 -4.81
CA GLN A 15 -18.42 -11.11 -4.37
C GLN A 15 -19.82 -11.20 -3.76
N ALA A 16 -20.05 -10.48 -2.67
CA ALA A 16 -21.36 -10.34 -2.07
C ALA A 16 -21.71 -8.85 -1.96
N VAL A 17 -22.93 -8.51 -2.28
CA VAL A 17 -23.52 -7.24 -1.88
C VAL A 17 -24.32 -7.49 -0.61
N TRP A 18 -23.92 -6.90 0.48
CA TRP A 18 -24.64 -6.93 1.75
C TRP A 18 -25.75 -5.88 1.69
N THR A 19 -26.97 -6.34 1.46
CA THR A 19 -28.19 -5.51 1.27
C THR A 19 -28.52 -4.63 2.48
N GLU A 20 -29.71 -4.04 2.50
CA GLU A 20 -30.27 -3.11 3.51
C GLU A 20 -30.09 -3.55 4.99
N GLN A 21 -29.74 -4.81 5.24
CA GLN A 21 -29.43 -5.32 6.58
C GLN A 21 -27.99 -5.01 7.02
N GLY A 22 -27.14 -4.46 6.13
CA GLY A 22 -25.75 -4.09 6.43
C GLY A 22 -24.76 -5.25 6.37
N VAL A 23 -23.59 -5.04 6.98
CA VAL A 23 -22.53 -6.05 7.08
C VAL A 23 -22.97 -7.26 7.92
N PRO A 24 -22.38 -8.46 7.72
CA PRO A 24 -22.66 -9.66 8.51
C PRO A 24 -22.59 -9.39 10.01
N GLU A 25 -23.44 -10.05 10.79
CA GLU A 25 -23.32 -10.04 12.25
C GLU A 25 -21.94 -10.59 12.65
N HIS A 26 -21.22 -9.89 13.51
CA HIS A 26 -19.86 -10.22 13.85
C HIS A 26 -19.45 -9.73 15.24
N GLN A 27 -18.39 -10.32 15.74
CA GLN A 27 -17.66 -9.87 16.93
C GLN A 27 -16.43 -9.07 16.47
N GLU A 28 -16.25 -7.86 17.02
CA GLU A 28 -15.06 -7.06 16.75
C GLU A 28 -13.82 -7.70 17.40
N LEU A 29 -12.81 -7.97 16.58
CA LEU A 29 -11.53 -8.50 17.04
C LEU A 29 -10.64 -7.40 17.59
N ARG A 30 -9.91 -7.74 18.65
CA ARG A 30 -8.86 -6.89 19.20
C ARG A 30 -7.50 -7.48 18.87
N ALA A 31 -6.54 -6.64 18.52
CA ALA A 31 -5.17 -7.04 18.27
C ALA A 31 -4.20 -6.28 19.18
N LYS A 32 -3.07 -6.92 19.49
CA LYS A 32 -1.87 -6.21 19.96
C LYS A 32 -1.11 -5.77 18.73
N VAL A 33 -0.85 -4.48 18.62
CA VAL A 33 -0.14 -3.88 17.48
C VAL A 33 1.28 -3.54 17.90
N LYS A 34 2.27 -4.00 17.12
CA LYS A 34 3.68 -3.64 17.26
C LYS A 34 4.14 -2.96 15.97
N ALA A 35 4.57 -1.71 16.08
CA ALA A 35 5.19 -1.00 14.96
C ALA A 35 6.69 -1.33 14.89
N GLU A 36 7.16 -1.74 13.72
CA GLU A 36 8.57 -2.03 13.42
C GLU A 36 8.87 -1.79 11.94
N GLY A 37 10.00 -2.30 11.42
CA GLY A 37 10.36 -2.19 10.01
C GLY A 37 11.00 -0.86 9.62
N PRO A 38 11.04 -0.54 8.32
CA PRO A 38 11.81 0.56 7.77
C PRO A 38 11.29 1.95 8.14
N LYS A 39 12.11 2.96 7.91
CA LYS A 39 11.64 4.34 7.81
C LYS A 39 10.92 4.51 6.47
N LEU A 40 9.71 5.05 6.50
CA LEU A 40 8.94 5.40 5.31
C LEU A 40 9.20 6.87 4.93
N LEU A 41 9.73 7.08 3.73
CA LEU A 41 9.69 8.37 3.04
C LEU A 41 8.40 8.38 2.22
N PHE A 42 7.54 9.35 2.49
CA PHE A 42 6.23 9.44 1.89
C PHE A 42 6.11 10.70 1.05
N SER A 43 5.92 10.56 -0.26
CA SER A 43 5.85 11.63 -1.24
C SER A 43 4.56 11.51 -2.05
N ASP A 44 3.51 12.19 -1.58
CA ASP A 44 2.19 12.20 -2.19
C ASP A 44 1.56 13.63 -2.18
N SER A 45 2.32 14.63 -1.72
CA SER A 45 1.88 16.02 -1.75
C SER A 45 2.99 16.95 -2.29
N PRO A 46 2.70 17.71 -3.37
CA PRO A 46 1.44 17.74 -4.10
C PRO A 46 1.19 16.46 -4.91
N GLU A 47 -0.04 15.93 -4.87
CA GLU A 47 -0.45 14.79 -5.71
C GLU A 47 -0.51 15.23 -7.16
N MET A 48 -1.31 16.29 -7.47
CA MET A 48 -1.34 16.93 -8.79
C MET A 48 -0.21 17.96 -8.90
N VAL A 49 0.80 17.65 -9.71
CA VAL A 49 2.01 18.47 -9.83
C VAL A 49 1.89 19.41 -11.02
N TYR A 50 1.76 20.71 -10.77
CA TYR A 50 1.55 21.75 -11.80
C TYR A 50 2.83 22.46 -12.24
N GLU A 51 3.96 22.21 -11.60
CA GLU A 51 5.25 22.82 -11.95
C GLU A 51 6.43 21.89 -11.68
N THR A 52 7.61 22.22 -12.23
CA THR A 52 8.82 21.43 -12.00
C THR A 52 9.49 21.80 -10.67
N GLY A 53 10.01 20.81 -9.95
CA GLY A 53 10.67 21.02 -8.66
C GLY A 53 10.86 19.72 -7.90
N ILE A 54 11.31 19.88 -6.67
CA ILE A 54 11.47 18.77 -5.71
C ILE A 54 10.13 18.54 -5.03
N LEU A 55 9.66 17.29 -5.06
CA LEU A 55 8.42 16.86 -4.42
C LEU A 55 8.65 16.45 -2.98
N TYR A 56 9.69 15.65 -2.73
CA TYR A 56 10.16 15.30 -1.40
C TYR A 56 11.66 15.05 -1.38
N ARG A 57 12.30 15.30 -0.24
CA ARG A 57 13.72 15.02 -0.02
C ARG A 57 13.97 14.75 1.46
N ASP A 58 14.71 13.68 1.75
CA ASP A 58 15.22 13.41 3.08
C ASP A 58 16.50 12.57 3.04
N THR A 59 17.24 12.57 4.15
CA THR A 59 18.45 11.76 4.34
C THR A 59 18.19 10.63 5.32
N LEU A 60 18.57 9.42 4.93
CA LEU A 60 18.45 8.28 5.80
C LEU A 60 19.62 7.31 5.71
N GLN A 61 19.76 6.46 6.72
CA GLN A 61 20.67 5.33 6.80
C GLN A 61 19.92 4.11 7.36
N GLY A 62 20.31 2.92 6.94
CA GLY A 62 19.67 1.66 7.33
C GLY A 62 18.54 1.30 6.37
N GLU A 63 17.50 0.66 6.90
CA GLU A 63 16.32 0.25 6.15
C GLU A 63 15.42 1.43 5.86
N GLY A 64 15.07 1.61 4.59
CA GLY A 64 14.17 2.64 4.10
C GLY A 64 13.11 2.06 3.17
N ARG A 65 11.96 2.69 3.18
CA ARG A 65 10.89 2.53 2.21
C ARG A 65 10.55 3.89 1.63
N LEU A 66 10.45 3.99 0.33
CA LEU A 66 9.86 5.14 -0.35
C LEU A 66 8.50 4.74 -0.91
N PHE A 67 7.45 5.47 -0.54
CA PHE A 67 6.18 5.48 -1.27
C PHE A 67 6.07 6.81 -2.00
N PHE A 68 5.69 6.77 -3.28
CA PHE A 68 5.43 7.97 -4.07
C PHE A 68 4.17 7.81 -4.92
N HIS A 69 3.44 8.92 -5.10
CA HIS A 69 2.19 8.94 -5.84
C HIS A 69 1.98 10.34 -6.42
N HIS A 70 2.22 10.50 -7.72
CA HIS A 70 2.18 11.81 -8.36
C HIS A 70 1.56 11.78 -9.74
N VAL A 71 0.74 12.78 -10.02
CA VAL A 71 0.09 13.01 -11.31
C VAL A 71 0.69 14.26 -11.94
N ASN A 72 0.96 14.22 -13.25
CA ASN A 72 1.37 15.41 -13.98
C ASN A 72 0.16 16.31 -14.30
N GLY A 73 -0.08 17.32 -13.48
CA GLY A 73 -1.14 18.33 -13.67
C GLY A 73 -0.81 19.40 -14.70
N THR A 74 0.38 19.37 -15.35
CA THR A 74 0.74 20.34 -16.38
C THR A 74 0.19 19.94 -17.75
N SER A 75 0.08 20.90 -18.67
CA SER A 75 -0.31 20.63 -20.06
C SER A 75 0.81 20.09 -20.94
N LYS A 76 1.96 19.71 -20.38
CA LYS A 76 3.14 19.24 -21.13
C LYS A 76 3.66 17.93 -20.55
N LEU A 77 4.28 17.12 -21.41
CA LEU A 77 5.02 15.94 -20.98
C LEU A 77 6.09 16.35 -19.94
N LYS A 78 6.13 15.67 -18.82
CA LYS A 78 7.13 15.82 -17.76
C LYS A 78 7.90 14.51 -17.55
N LYS A 79 8.84 14.55 -16.63
CA LYS A 79 9.60 13.41 -16.17
C LYS A 79 9.59 13.39 -14.64
N LEU A 80 9.14 12.27 -14.05
CA LEU A 80 9.32 11.98 -12.63
C LEU A 80 10.63 11.21 -12.47
N ALA A 81 11.45 11.64 -11.52
CA ALA A 81 12.72 10.99 -11.20
C ALA A 81 12.86 10.79 -9.70
N ILE A 82 13.50 9.68 -9.33
CA ILE A 82 13.83 9.36 -7.94
C ILE A 82 15.31 9.07 -7.88
N ILE A 83 16.05 9.92 -7.19
CA ILE A 83 17.49 9.82 -7.09
C ILE A 83 17.96 9.55 -5.65
N VAL A 84 19.01 8.76 -5.54
CA VAL A 84 19.75 8.51 -4.31
C VAL A 84 21.15 9.05 -4.47
N LYS A 85 21.56 9.98 -3.60
CA LYS A 85 22.86 10.64 -3.67
C LYS A 85 23.70 10.35 -2.43
N ASN A 86 24.96 10.00 -2.65
CA ASN A 86 25.96 9.92 -1.59
C ASN A 86 26.64 11.29 -1.40
N ASN A 87 26.24 12.05 -0.40
CA ASN A 87 26.87 13.31 -0.03
C ASN A 87 28.04 13.15 0.96
N GLY A 88 28.31 11.90 1.42
CA GLY A 88 29.41 11.58 2.34
C GLY A 88 30.72 11.26 1.62
N LEU A 89 31.84 11.40 2.31
CA LEU A 89 33.19 11.21 1.75
C LEU A 89 33.55 9.73 1.45
N ARG A 90 32.82 8.77 1.99
CA ARG A 90 33.09 7.33 1.83
C ARG A 90 32.09 6.71 0.89
N PRO A 91 32.49 5.66 0.11
CA PRO A 91 31.53 4.90 -0.67
C PRO A 91 30.40 4.34 0.18
N VAL A 92 29.20 4.28 -0.39
CA VAL A 92 27.98 3.75 0.21
C VAL A 92 27.54 2.51 -0.55
N ASN A 93 27.24 1.42 0.16
CA ASN A 93 26.55 0.28 -0.40
C ASN A 93 25.05 0.49 -0.25
N PHE A 94 24.39 0.56 -1.39
CA PHE A 94 22.94 0.77 -1.50
C PHE A 94 22.30 -0.45 -2.17
N THR A 95 21.28 -0.99 -1.54
CA THR A 95 20.58 -2.19 -2.03
C THR A 95 19.09 -1.89 -2.13
N VAL A 96 18.51 -1.98 -3.33
CA VAL A 96 17.07 -2.09 -3.50
C VAL A 96 16.69 -3.53 -3.20
N THR A 97 15.89 -3.73 -2.15
CA THR A 97 15.48 -5.07 -1.69
C THR A 97 14.16 -5.51 -2.32
N ARG A 98 13.28 -4.55 -2.61
CA ARG A 98 11.97 -4.79 -3.21
C ARG A 98 11.48 -3.52 -3.89
N SER A 99 10.71 -3.65 -4.97
CA SER A 99 10.05 -2.50 -5.59
C SER A 99 8.79 -2.93 -6.33
N GLY A 100 7.76 -2.09 -6.29
CA GLY A 100 6.59 -2.23 -7.14
C GLY A 100 6.19 -0.85 -7.62
N ILE A 101 6.23 -0.64 -8.93
CA ILE A 101 6.01 0.64 -9.59
C ILE A 101 5.12 0.39 -10.78
N ASP A 102 4.09 1.19 -10.96
CA ASP A 102 3.25 1.14 -12.15
C ASP A 102 2.79 2.53 -12.59
N GLY A 103 2.31 2.59 -13.82
CA GLY A 103 2.01 3.83 -14.55
C GLY A 103 3.10 4.13 -15.60
N PRO A 104 2.96 5.24 -16.35
CA PRO A 104 1.90 6.24 -16.23
C PRO A 104 0.56 5.80 -16.84
N SER A 105 -0.55 6.14 -16.21
CA SER A 105 -1.90 5.86 -16.69
C SER A 105 -2.94 6.82 -16.12
N HIS A 106 -4.09 6.97 -16.79
CA HIS A 106 -5.28 7.66 -16.29
C HIS A 106 -6.14 6.77 -15.37
N ASP A 107 -5.93 5.47 -15.40
CA ASP A 107 -6.62 4.52 -14.53
C ASP A 107 -5.83 4.39 -13.21
N TYR A 108 -6.09 5.31 -12.29
CA TYR A 108 -5.33 5.45 -11.05
C TYR A 108 -5.48 4.23 -10.12
N GLN A 109 -6.68 3.61 -10.11
CA GLN A 109 -6.90 2.42 -9.29
C GLN A 109 -6.15 1.20 -9.83
N ALA A 110 -6.19 0.99 -11.15
CA ALA A 110 -5.41 -0.08 -11.77
C ALA A 110 -3.91 0.10 -11.53
N VAL A 111 -3.40 1.34 -11.63
CA VAL A 111 -1.99 1.67 -11.35
C VAL A 111 -1.65 1.38 -9.88
N GLY A 112 -2.46 1.84 -8.94
CA GLY A 112 -2.26 1.59 -7.50
C GLY A 112 -2.23 0.10 -7.18
N LYS A 113 -3.19 -0.67 -7.69
CA LYS A 113 -3.27 -2.13 -7.52
C LYS A 113 -2.06 -2.83 -8.16
N LYS A 114 -1.71 -2.48 -9.40
CA LYS A 114 -0.63 -3.14 -10.13
C LYS A 114 0.75 -2.89 -9.51
N SER A 115 0.97 -1.69 -9.00
CA SER A 115 2.20 -1.38 -8.26
C SER A 115 2.35 -2.25 -7.02
N GLN A 116 1.24 -2.55 -6.31
CA GLN A 116 1.26 -3.48 -5.17
C GLN A 116 1.49 -4.93 -5.59
N GLU A 117 0.88 -5.39 -6.70
CA GLU A 117 1.12 -6.72 -7.22
C GLU A 117 2.61 -6.95 -7.44
N TYR A 118 3.28 -6.03 -8.16
CA TYR A 118 4.73 -6.08 -8.35
C TYR A 118 5.50 -6.02 -7.03
N TYR A 119 5.07 -5.18 -6.09
CA TYR A 119 5.75 -5.06 -4.80
C TYR A 119 5.69 -6.35 -3.97
N PHE A 120 4.59 -7.09 -4.02
CA PHE A 120 4.43 -8.35 -3.26
C PHE A 120 4.96 -9.59 -3.99
N GLU A 121 5.35 -9.49 -5.26
CA GLU A 121 6.04 -10.56 -5.96
C GLU A 121 7.43 -10.84 -5.35
N GLU A 122 7.93 -12.06 -5.54
CA GLU A 122 9.29 -12.41 -5.16
C GLU A 122 10.30 -11.72 -6.08
N GLN A 123 11.27 -11.04 -5.49
CA GLN A 123 12.24 -10.25 -6.23
C GLN A 123 13.66 -10.51 -5.75
N LYS A 124 14.62 -10.33 -6.67
CA LYS A 124 16.04 -10.33 -6.34
C LYS A 124 16.50 -8.92 -6.01
N SER A 125 17.22 -8.78 -4.91
CA SER A 125 17.84 -7.52 -4.52
C SER A 125 18.81 -7.02 -5.58
N LYS A 126 18.84 -5.69 -5.78
CA LYS A 126 19.77 -5.00 -6.69
C LYS A 126 20.76 -4.18 -5.87
N ASN A 127 22.05 -4.51 -5.98
CA ASN A 127 23.12 -3.85 -5.24
C ASN A 127 23.84 -2.80 -6.10
N SER A 128 24.18 -1.67 -5.49
CA SER A 128 24.95 -0.58 -6.10
C SER A 128 25.95 -0.04 -5.08
N THR A 129 27.12 0.42 -5.55
CA THR A 129 28.08 1.15 -4.71
C THR A 129 28.20 2.57 -5.24
N LEU A 130 27.87 3.55 -4.40
CA LEU A 130 27.92 4.96 -4.75
C LEU A 130 29.18 5.58 -4.13
N GLY A 131 30.12 6.02 -4.96
CA GLY A 131 31.27 6.84 -4.54
C GLY A 131 30.81 8.23 -4.04
N PHE A 132 31.76 9.00 -3.52
CA PHE A 132 31.52 10.40 -3.12
C PHE A 132 30.87 11.22 -4.25
N GLY A 133 29.81 11.93 -3.94
CA GLY A 133 29.07 12.78 -4.87
C GLY A 133 28.29 12.05 -5.97
N LYS A 134 28.32 10.71 -6.00
CA LYS A 134 27.62 9.92 -7.02
C LYS A 134 26.13 9.79 -6.72
N THR A 135 25.37 9.79 -7.80
CA THR A 135 23.91 9.67 -7.82
C THR A 135 23.50 8.35 -8.50
N LEU A 136 22.44 7.73 -8.00
CA LEU A 136 21.76 6.58 -8.59
C LEU A 136 20.29 6.99 -8.84
N GLU A 137 19.82 6.76 -10.06
CA GLU A 137 18.40 6.92 -10.42
C GLU A 137 17.67 5.59 -10.24
N LEU A 138 16.52 5.62 -9.55
CA LEU A 138 15.75 4.40 -9.22
C LEU A 138 14.65 4.06 -10.24
N LEU A 139 14.26 4.99 -11.12
CA LEU A 139 13.21 4.79 -12.12
C LEU A 139 13.71 4.45 -13.52
N GLY A 140 14.85 3.76 -13.64
CA GLY A 140 15.33 3.24 -14.93
C GLY A 140 16.49 4.01 -15.56
N GLY A 141 17.19 4.84 -14.79
CA GLY A 141 18.45 5.49 -15.17
C GLY A 141 18.32 6.97 -15.50
N GLU A 142 17.20 7.43 -16.04
CA GLU A 142 16.96 8.83 -16.40
C GLU A 142 15.64 9.40 -15.87
N GLY A 143 14.92 8.64 -15.08
CA GLY A 143 13.56 8.92 -14.65
C GLY A 143 12.52 8.39 -15.64
N MET A 144 11.24 8.58 -15.33
CA MET A 144 10.12 8.09 -16.12
C MET A 144 9.30 9.24 -16.71
N LEU A 145 9.05 9.20 -18.04
CA LEU A 145 8.20 10.18 -18.70
C LEU A 145 6.76 10.06 -18.20
N LEU A 146 6.17 11.19 -17.83
CA LEU A 146 4.85 11.30 -17.24
C LEU A 146 3.97 12.24 -18.09
N PRO A 147 3.09 11.72 -18.94
CA PRO A 147 2.14 12.51 -19.71
C PRO A 147 1.14 13.27 -18.79
N THR A 148 0.49 14.29 -19.38
CA THR A 148 -0.55 15.07 -18.69
C THR A 148 -1.64 14.18 -18.11
N ASP A 149 -2.11 14.48 -16.90
CA ASP A 149 -3.19 13.80 -16.16
C ASP A 149 -2.96 12.30 -15.94
N GLN A 150 -1.73 11.82 -16.06
CA GLN A 150 -1.40 10.43 -15.76
C GLN A 150 -0.67 10.31 -14.43
N LEU A 151 -1.00 9.24 -13.72
CA LEU A 151 -0.42 8.84 -12.43
C LEU A 151 0.78 7.93 -12.63
N LEU A 152 1.83 8.19 -11.87
CA LEU A 152 2.90 7.24 -11.59
C LEU A 152 2.98 7.03 -10.08
N THR A 153 2.89 5.79 -9.63
CA THR A 153 2.97 5.44 -8.20
C THR A 153 3.85 4.22 -7.96
N GLY A 154 4.35 4.09 -6.74
CA GLY A 154 5.09 2.91 -6.37
C GLY A 154 5.64 2.92 -4.96
N THR A 155 6.14 1.75 -4.57
CA THR A 155 6.83 1.50 -3.31
C THR A 155 8.19 0.88 -3.60
N ILE A 156 9.24 1.39 -2.96
CA ILE A 156 10.61 0.90 -3.10
C ILE A 156 11.20 0.69 -1.70
N ASP A 157 11.52 -0.54 -1.35
CA ASP A 157 12.27 -0.86 -0.13
C ASP A 157 13.76 -0.94 -0.44
N PHE A 158 14.57 -0.38 0.44
CA PHE A 158 16.02 -0.36 0.26
C PHE A 158 16.77 -0.37 1.59
N PHE A 159 18.04 -0.67 1.50
CA PHE A 159 19.00 -0.58 2.60
C PHE A 159 20.21 0.25 2.18
N SER A 160 20.69 1.09 3.09
CA SER A 160 21.93 1.84 2.91
C SER A 160 22.82 1.71 4.13
N ASP A 161 24.09 1.28 3.94
CA ASP A 161 25.04 1.11 5.04
C ASP A 161 25.54 2.45 5.64
N ARG A 162 25.33 3.56 4.91
CA ARG A 162 25.68 4.94 5.31
C ARG A 162 24.57 5.90 4.90
N PRO A 163 24.59 7.15 5.43
CA PRO A 163 23.60 8.15 5.05
C PRO A 163 23.60 8.43 3.54
N VAL A 164 22.41 8.41 2.94
CA VAL A 164 22.15 8.82 1.57
C VAL A 164 20.97 9.79 1.54
N GLU A 165 21.00 10.73 0.62
CA GLU A 165 19.88 11.61 0.33
C GLU A 165 19.01 10.97 -0.74
N VAL A 166 17.72 10.83 -0.46
CA VAL A 166 16.71 10.37 -1.42
C VAL A 166 15.88 11.58 -1.83
N THR A 167 15.73 11.80 -3.13
CA THR A 167 14.96 12.92 -3.67
C THR A 167 13.97 12.43 -4.71
N VAL A 168 12.70 12.82 -4.56
CA VAL A 168 11.63 12.69 -5.57
C VAL A 168 11.44 14.05 -6.22
N LEU A 169 11.45 14.11 -7.55
CA LEU A 169 11.35 15.38 -8.27
C LEU A 169 10.61 15.22 -9.60
N MET A 170 10.00 16.31 -10.07
CA MET A 170 9.44 16.42 -11.41
C MET A 170 10.19 17.50 -12.21
N CYS A 171 10.60 17.16 -13.43
CA CYS A 171 11.34 18.06 -14.31
C CYS A 171 10.90 17.90 -15.78
N ASP A 172 11.48 18.71 -16.67
CA ASP A 172 11.25 18.56 -18.11
C ASP A 172 11.98 17.32 -18.65
N PRO A 173 11.48 16.68 -19.72
CA PRO A 173 11.98 15.38 -20.20
C PRO A 173 13.49 15.32 -20.49
N LYS A 174 14.08 16.40 -20.96
CA LYS A 174 15.49 16.48 -21.34
C LYS A 174 16.40 17.05 -20.25
N THR A 175 15.86 17.31 -19.07
CA THR A 175 16.63 17.90 -17.95
C THR A 175 17.62 16.88 -17.40
N ASP A 176 18.83 17.32 -17.16
CA ASP A 176 19.80 16.60 -16.31
C ASP A 176 19.26 16.55 -14.88
N VAL A 177 18.91 15.36 -14.42
CA VAL A 177 18.24 15.13 -13.13
C VAL A 177 19.14 15.49 -11.96
N GLU A 178 20.44 15.17 -12.04
CA GLU A 178 21.39 15.41 -10.95
C GLU A 178 21.61 16.93 -10.76
N LEU A 179 21.88 17.64 -11.86
CA LEU A 179 22.05 19.09 -11.83
C LEU A 179 20.76 19.79 -11.37
N PHE A 180 19.60 19.35 -11.88
CA PHE A 180 18.31 19.91 -11.50
C PHE A 180 18.04 19.71 -10.02
N SER A 181 18.29 18.52 -9.47
CA SER A 181 18.07 18.24 -8.05
C SER A 181 18.87 19.15 -7.10
N ALA A 182 20.04 19.64 -7.55
CA ALA A 182 20.88 20.53 -6.77
C ALA A 182 20.38 21.98 -6.77
N LEU A 183 19.61 22.39 -7.79
CA LEU A 183 19.21 23.78 -8.03
C LEU A 183 17.71 24.02 -7.89
N ALA A 184 16.90 22.99 -8.00
CA ALA A 184 15.45 23.10 -8.01
C ALA A 184 14.90 23.48 -6.64
N LYS A 185 13.81 24.26 -6.68
CA LYS A 185 13.04 24.61 -5.48
C LYS A 185 12.26 23.40 -4.97
N GLN A 186 12.04 23.38 -3.65
CA GLN A 186 11.06 22.51 -3.03
C GLN A 186 9.65 22.99 -3.40
N LEU A 187 8.81 22.10 -3.90
CA LEU A 187 7.41 22.42 -4.17
C LEU A 187 6.60 22.45 -2.86
N PRO A 188 5.63 23.37 -2.75
CA PRO A 188 4.73 23.39 -1.61
C PRO A 188 3.85 22.11 -1.62
N MET A 189 3.34 21.74 -0.45
CA MET A 189 2.25 20.77 -0.36
C MET A 189 0.96 21.37 -0.94
N ASP A 190 0.08 20.51 -1.39
CA ASP A 190 -1.31 20.86 -1.70
C ASP A 190 -2.18 20.91 -0.42
N GLU A 191 -3.50 20.94 -0.58
CA GLU A 191 -4.46 20.95 0.53
C GLU A 191 -4.46 19.66 1.37
N HIS A 192 -3.95 18.56 0.79
CA HIS A 192 -3.77 17.27 1.45
C HIS A 192 -2.30 17.06 1.79
N PRO A 193 -1.85 17.36 3.03
CA PRO A 193 -0.42 17.35 3.38
C PRO A 193 0.13 15.93 3.56
N LEU A 194 0.02 15.09 2.51
CA LEU A 194 0.45 13.71 2.48
C LEU A 194 1.94 13.60 2.10
N ARG A 195 2.79 14.12 2.98
CA ARG A 195 4.25 14.11 2.80
C ARG A 195 4.99 14.09 4.13
N GLY A 196 6.03 13.28 4.24
CA GLY A 196 6.85 13.21 5.45
C GLY A 196 7.71 11.96 5.56
N THR A 197 8.48 11.90 6.64
CA THR A 197 9.23 10.71 7.04
C THR A 197 8.67 10.14 8.33
N PHE A 198 8.34 8.85 8.29
CA PHE A 198 7.71 8.10 9.38
C PHE A 198 8.61 6.94 9.80
N VAL A 199 8.65 6.63 11.09
CA VAL A 199 9.45 5.52 11.60
C VAL A 199 8.60 4.28 11.81
N LYS A 200 9.18 3.08 11.60
CA LYS A 200 8.54 1.80 11.88
C LYS A 200 7.25 1.59 11.05
N ALA A 201 7.39 1.63 9.74
CA ALA A 201 6.28 1.58 8.79
C ALA A 201 5.70 0.18 8.54
N ASP A 202 5.99 -0.82 9.38
CA ASP A 202 5.32 -2.11 9.39
C ASP A 202 4.54 -2.27 10.69
N LEU A 203 3.24 -2.54 10.58
CA LEU A 203 2.33 -2.74 11.69
C LEU A 203 1.99 -4.23 11.82
N ASN A 204 2.48 -4.87 12.88
CA ASN A 204 2.24 -6.28 13.15
C ASN A 204 1.08 -6.43 14.14
N TYR A 205 -0.05 -6.91 13.62
CA TYR A 205 -1.28 -7.17 14.36
C TYR A 205 -1.30 -8.63 14.81
N LYS A 206 -1.28 -8.87 16.09
CA LYS A 206 -1.50 -10.19 16.66
C LYS A 206 -2.86 -10.20 17.33
N LEU A 207 -3.80 -10.98 16.83
CA LEU A 207 -5.12 -11.13 17.43
C LEU A 207 -5.00 -11.63 18.87
N GLN A 208 -5.77 -11.03 19.79
CA GLN A 208 -5.70 -11.36 21.22
C GLN A 208 -6.30 -12.72 21.56
N HIS A 209 -7.25 -13.16 20.73
CA HIS A 209 -7.94 -14.44 20.86
C HIS A 209 -7.93 -15.18 19.52
N SER A 210 -7.93 -16.51 19.60
CA SER A 210 -8.19 -17.33 18.42
C SER A 210 -9.63 -17.14 17.96
N ILE A 211 -9.84 -17.25 16.67
CA ILE A 211 -11.17 -17.30 16.04
C ILE A 211 -11.75 -18.69 16.32
N ASP A 212 -12.84 -18.77 17.08
CA ASP A 212 -13.50 -20.02 17.41
C ASP A 212 -14.46 -20.38 16.26
N THR A 213 -14.04 -21.34 15.44
CA THR A 213 -14.82 -21.75 14.28
C THR A 213 -16.03 -22.61 14.67
N GLU A 214 -16.05 -23.24 15.85
CA GLU A 214 -17.19 -24.02 16.32
C GLU A 214 -18.38 -23.14 16.72
N ALA A 215 -18.10 -21.91 17.13
CA ALA A 215 -19.14 -20.95 17.51
C ALA A 215 -20.05 -20.57 16.34
N GLY A 216 -19.59 -20.70 15.09
CA GLY A 216 -20.35 -20.31 13.89
C GLY A 216 -20.60 -18.80 13.78
N ALA A 217 -19.86 -17.99 14.53
CA ALA A 217 -20.00 -16.54 14.55
C ALA A 217 -19.08 -15.86 13.52
N GLY A 218 -19.50 -14.73 12.99
CA GLY A 218 -18.61 -13.83 12.23
C GLY A 218 -17.67 -13.09 13.16
N TYR A 219 -16.48 -12.77 12.65
CA TYR A 219 -15.48 -11.94 13.33
C TYR A 219 -14.98 -10.87 12.38
N ALA A 220 -14.67 -9.67 12.88
CA ALA A 220 -14.18 -8.58 12.05
C ALA A 220 -13.02 -7.82 12.67
N LEU A 221 -12.15 -7.28 11.81
CA LEU A 221 -11.05 -6.40 12.17
C LEU A 221 -11.04 -5.20 11.23
N LEU A 222 -11.17 -4.00 11.79
CA LEU A 222 -11.07 -2.74 11.06
C LEU A 222 -9.60 -2.32 10.92
N LEU A 223 -9.20 -1.92 9.71
CA LEU A 223 -7.82 -1.55 9.37
C LEU A 223 -7.77 -0.18 8.69
N ALA A 224 -6.67 0.54 8.90
CA ALA A 224 -6.41 1.86 8.34
C ALA A 224 -7.51 2.87 8.67
N ASP A 225 -8.01 2.82 9.89
CA ASP A 225 -8.98 3.75 10.46
C ASP A 225 -8.30 4.64 11.52
N SER A 226 -8.58 5.93 11.49
CA SER A 226 -8.00 6.90 12.42
C SER A 226 -8.47 6.77 13.87
N GLN A 227 -9.54 6.01 14.11
CA GLN A 227 -10.16 5.88 15.42
C GLN A 227 -9.68 4.63 16.19
N THR A 228 -9.41 3.54 15.48
CA THR A 228 -9.04 2.26 16.09
C THR A 228 -7.56 1.90 15.86
N GLY A 229 -6.95 2.41 14.81
CA GLY A 229 -5.53 2.28 14.51
C GLY A 229 -4.97 3.63 14.09
N GLU A 230 -4.25 4.28 14.99
CA GLU A 230 -3.70 5.61 14.73
C GLU A 230 -2.87 5.62 13.43
N TYR A 231 -3.06 6.64 12.63
CA TYR A 231 -2.17 6.91 11.50
C TYR A 231 -0.76 7.21 11.99
N LEU A 232 0.24 6.79 11.21
CA LEU A 232 1.63 7.08 11.56
C LEU A 232 1.87 8.59 11.63
N ARG A 233 2.59 9.01 12.67
CA ARG A 233 3.03 10.39 12.85
C ARG A 233 4.53 10.49 12.63
N GLY A 234 4.95 11.55 11.96
CA GLY A 234 6.33 11.79 11.57
C GLY A 234 6.63 13.26 11.40
N THR A 235 7.58 13.56 10.52
CA THR A 235 8.02 14.94 10.25
C THR A 235 8.23 15.10 8.74
N ASP A 236 7.72 16.18 8.17
CA ASP A 236 8.14 16.59 6.82
C ASP A 236 9.56 17.18 6.90
N ALA A 237 10.54 16.44 6.37
CA ALA A 237 11.95 16.84 6.40
C ALA A 237 12.22 18.13 5.60
N THR A 238 11.34 18.50 4.68
CA THR A 238 11.50 19.70 3.86
C THR A 238 11.06 20.98 4.57
N THR A 239 10.14 20.87 5.52
CA THR A 239 9.61 22.01 6.28
C THR A 239 9.94 21.96 7.77
N GLY A 240 10.29 20.79 8.30
CA GLY A 240 10.48 20.54 9.73
C GLY A 240 9.17 20.46 10.52
N LEU A 241 8.02 20.50 9.86
CA LEU A 241 6.70 20.45 10.51
C LEU A 241 6.27 19.01 10.81
N PRO A 242 5.42 18.80 11.84
CA PRO A 242 4.77 17.51 12.06
C PRO A 242 3.98 17.06 10.83
N ALA A 243 4.03 15.76 10.54
CA ALA A 243 3.31 15.11 9.46
C ALA A 243 2.49 13.94 9.99
N GLU A 244 1.35 13.67 9.37
CA GLU A 244 0.50 12.51 9.63
C GLU A 244 0.21 11.79 8.32
N ASN A 245 0.36 10.46 8.30
CA ASN A 245 0.10 9.65 7.12
C ASN A 245 -1.39 9.26 7.10
N TYR A 246 -2.26 10.14 6.66
CA TYR A 246 -3.69 9.88 6.51
C TYR A 246 -3.91 8.70 5.56
N GLY A 247 -4.49 7.61 6.08
CA GLY A 247 -4.70 6.37 5.35
C GLY A 247 -3.51 5.39 5.40
N ASN A 248 -2.39 5.73 6.04
CA ASN A 248 -1.22 4.85 6.18
C ASN A 248 -0.72 4.25 4.85
N TYR A 249 -0.75 5.02 3.75
CA TYR A 249 -0.18 4.58 2.47
C TYR A 249 1.32 4.28 2.62
N GLY A 250 1.78 3.20 1.99
CA GLY A 250 3.15 2.70 2.12
C GLY A 250 3.44 1.96 3.43
N VAL A 251 2.47 1.87 4.33
CA VAL A 251 2.55 1.06 5.56
C VAL A 251 2.15 -0.38 5.27
N ILE A 252 2.92 -1.35 5.78
CA ILE A 252 2.59 -2.77 5.67
C ILE A 252 1.86 -3.23 6.93
N TYR A 253 0.69 -3.82 6.75
CA TYR A 253 -0.07 -4.48 7.80
C TYR A 253 0.15 -5.99 7.72
N ASN A 254 0.70 -6.57 8.77
CA ASN A 254 0.86 -8.01 8.94
C ASN A 254 -0.14 -8.48 10.00
N ILE A 255 -1.15 -9.22 9.62
CA ILE A 255 -2.24 -9.66 10.49
C ILE A 255 -2.08 -11.15 10.78
N ASP A 256 -1.57 -11.49 11.96
CA ASP A 256 -1.45 -12.87 12.43
C ASP A 256 -2.75 -13.30 13.09
N TYR A 257 -3.32 -14.40 12.60
CA TYR A 257 -4.55 -14.98 13.12
C TYR A 257 -4.38 -16.49 13.40
N LYS A 258 -5.26 -17.01 14.25
CA LYS A 258 -5.34 -18.42 14.57
C LYS A 258 -6.80 -18.86 14.56
N LEU A 259 -7.10 -19.91 13.80
CA LEU A 259 -8.38 -20.62 13.82
C LEU A 259 -8.33 -21.77 14.81
N LYS A 260 -9.39 -21.94 15.59
CA LYS A 260 -9.55 -23.05 16.53
C LYS A 260 -10.90 -23.73 16.27
N GLY A 261 -10.85 -24.99 15.91
CA GLY A 261 -12.00 -25.82 15.56
C GLY A 261 -11.93 -26.28 14.10
N ASP A 262 -12.84 -27.19 13.72
CA ASP A 262 -12.78 -27.92 12.45
C ASP A 262 -13.77 -27.39 11.40
N LYS A 263 -14.65 -26.45 11.77
CA LYS A 263 -15.56 -25.83 10.79
C LYS A 263 -14.80 -24.95 9.81
N PRO A 264 -15.12 -25.04 8.51
CA PRO A 264 -14.46 -24.22 7.49
C PRO A 264 -14.88 -22.75 7.61
N TYR A 265 -13.91 -21.86 7.44
CA TYR A 265 -14.09 -20.40 7.45
C TYR A 265 -13.49 -19.80 6.19
N GLU A 266 -13.93 -18.59 5.88
CA GLU A 266 -13.45 -17.79 4.77
C GLU A 266 -12.99 -16.42 5.27
N LEU A 267 -11.94 -15.89 4.63
CA LEU A 267 -11.49 -14.52 4.83
C LEU A 267 -12.16 -13.64 3.77
N TRP A 268 -12.81 -12.61 4.24
CA TRP A 268 -13.50 -11.62 3.40
C TRP A 268 -12.90 -10.24 3.61
N LEU A 269 -12.87 -9.42 2.55
CA LEU A 269 -12.51 -8.01 2.63
C LEU A 269 -13.72 -7.16 2.25
N ASN A 270 -14.00 -6.16 3.08
CA ASN A 270 -15.01 -5.15 2.86
C ASN A 270 -14.34 -3.79 2.67
N PRO A 271 -14.47 -3.14 1.50
CA PRO A 271 -13.94 -1.81 1.24
C PRO A 271 -14.82 -0.73 1.87
N TRP A 272 -14.77 -0.62 3.17
CA TRP A 272 -15.64 0.28 3.95
C TRP A 272 -15.53 1.75 3.56
N GLY A 273 -14.34 2.21 3.19
CA GLY A 273 -14.08 3.61 2.85
C GLY A 273 -14.60 4.05 1.47
N GLY A 274 -15.07 3.12 0.64
CA GLY A 274 -15.53 3.42 -0.72
C GLY A 274 -14.75 2.68 -1.81
N MET A 275 -14.44 3.35 -2.91
CA MET A 275 -13.71 2.75 -4.04
C MET A 275 -12.41 2.09 -3.59
N PHE A 276 -12.20 0.86 -4.02
CA PHE A 276 -11.05 0.06 -3.64
C PHE A 276 -10.61 -0.87 -4.76
N ALA A 277 -9.30 -0.97 -4.97
CA ALA A 277 -8.67 -2.01 -5.76
C ALA A 277 -7.31 -2.32 -5.17
N GLY A 278 -6.99 -3.57 -4.85
CA GLY A 278 -5.75 -3.85 -4.14
C GLY A 278 -5.27 -5.29 -4.25
N VAL A 279 -4.21 -5.55 -3.52
CA VAL A 279 -3.55 -6.84 -3.43
C VAL A 279 -3.27 -7.17 -1.97
N GLY A 280 -3.47 -8.41 -1.59
CA GLY A 280 -3.03 -8.96 -0.30
C GLY A 280 -2.17 -10.19 -0.49
N VAL A 281 -1.50 -10.61 0.56
CA VAL A 281 -0.72 -11.85 0.60
C VAL A 281 -1.23 -12.70 1.76
N LEU A 282 -1.64 -13.93 1.46
CA LEU A 282 -2.01 -14.92 2.46
C LEU A 282 -0.89 -15.95 2.61
N GLU A 283 -0.46 -16.15 3.84
CA GLU A 283 0.47 -17.20 4.22
C GLU A 283 -0.24 -18.14 5.20
N GLN A 284 -0.43 -19.40 4.81
CA GLN A 284 -1.09 -20.42 5.61
C GLN A 284 -0.63 -21.82 5.17
N GLY A 285 -0.44 -22.73 6.12
CA GLY A 285 -0.03 -24.12 5.80
C GLY A 285 1.32 -24.21 5.07
N GLY A 286 2.21 -23.26 5.24
CA GLY A 286 3.49 -23.19 4.53
C GLY A 286 3.39 -22.70 3.08
N GLN A 287 2.19 -22.34 2.63
CA GLN A 287 1.97 -21.76 1.30
C GLN A 287 1.86 -20.23 1.39
N ARG A 288 2.39 -19.54 0.37
CA ARG A 288 2.26 -18.11 0.18
C ARG A 288 1.51 -17.83 -1.12
N LYS A 289 0.43 -17.08 -1.04
CA LYS A 289 -0.42 -16.74 -2.18
C LYS A 289 -0.65 -15.24 -2.25
N ILE A 290 -0.42 -14.65 -3.42
CA ILE A 290 -0.84 -13.28 -3.75
C ILE A 290 -2.31 -13.33 -4.14
N ILE A 291 -3.10 -12.45 -3.54
CA ILE A 291 -4.55 -12.35 -3.75
C ILE A 291 -4.84 -11.00 -4.38
N ASN A 292 -5.31 -11.04 -5.62
CA ASN A 292 -5.79 -9.87 -6.33
C ASN A 292 -7.23 -9.59 -5.92
N ILE A 293 -7.45 -8.52 -5.15
CA ILE A 293 -8.80 -8.13 -4.71
C ILE A 293 -9.46 -7.37 -5.87
N PRO A 294 -10.72 -7.73 -6.24
CA PRO A 294 -11.43 -7.06 -7.31
C PRO A 294 -11.61 -5.57 -7.06
N GLU A 295 -11.79 -4.82 -8.12
CA GLU A 295 -12.18 -3.41 -8.04
C GLU A 295 -13.62 -3.32 -7.52
N SER A 296 -13.81 -2.46 -6.51
CA SER A 296 -15.13 -2.11 -6.00
C SER A 296 -15.54 -0.75 -6.55
N PRO A 297 -16.63 -0.65 -7.31
CA PRO A 297 -17.15 0.63 -7.80
C PRO A 297 -17.94 1.40 -6.74
N ALA A 298 -18.18 0.83 -5.56
CA ALA A 298 -19.05 1.40 -4.53
C ALA A 298 -18.40 2.59 -3.82
N PHE A 299 -18.39 3.73 -4.47
CA PHE A 299 -17.92 4.97 -3.87
C PHE A 299 -18.91 5.49 -2.82
N GLY A 300 -18.46 5.65 -1.58
CA GLY A 300 -19.23 6.22 -0.48
C GLY A 300 -20.33 5.32 0.09
N ARG A 301 -20.36 4.06 -0.27
CA ARG A 301 -21.29 3.05 0.26
C ARG A 301 -20.60 2.22 1.33
N LEU A 302 -20.67 2.69 2.54
CA LEU A 302 -20.08 2.01 3.67
C LEU A 302 -20.77 0.68 3.97
N GLY A 303 -20.03 -0.41 3.92
CA GLY A 303 -20.48 -1.72 4.38
C GLY A 303 -21.33 -2.52 3.38
N GLU A 304 -21.53 -2.04 2.15
CA GLU A 304 -22.40 -2.71 1.17
C GLU A 304 -21.76 -3.84 0.39
N GLU A 305 -20.44 -3.88 0.26
CA GLU A 305 -19.74 -4.88 -0.54
C GLU A 305 -18.71 -5.67 0.27
N GLY A 306 -18.63 -6.96 -0.02
CA GLY A 306 -17.61 -7.84 0.51
C GLY A 306 -17.11 -8.81 -0.54
N PHE A 307 -15.81 -9.09 -0.48
CA PHE A 307 -15.16 -10.06 -1.36
C PHE A 307 -14.60 -11.21 -0.53
N CYS A 308 -15.01 -12.44 -0.83
CA CYS A 308 -14.33 -13.63 -0.32
C CYS A 308 -12.95 -13.72 -0.96
N ILE A 309 -11.91 -13.43 -0.21
CA ILE A 309 -10.53 -13.38 -0.71
C ILE A 309 -9.77 -14.67 -0.49
N ALA A 310 -10.20 -15.53 0.46
CA ALA A 310 -9.59 -16.83 0.68
C ALA A 310 -10.49 -17.76 1.48
N ARG A 311 -10.39 -19.06 1.19
CA ARG A 311 -10.81 -20.13 2.09
C ARG A 311 -9.67 -20.45 3.04
N LEU A 312 -10.00 -20.67 4.31
CA LEU A 312 -9.02 -20.84 5.37
C LEU A 312 -9.01 -22.31 5.82
N GLU A 313 -7.79 -22.83 6.05
CA GLU A 313 -7.61 -24.17 6.59
C GLU A 313 -8.11 -24.23 8.05
N PRO A 314 -8.95 -25.21 8.41
CA PRO A 314 -9.41 -25.40 9.78
C PRO A 314 -8.25 -25.62 10.75
N ASN A 315 -8.44 -25.25 12.00
CA ASN A 315 -7.49 -25.48 13.11
C ASN A 315 -6.04 -25.09 12.77
N SER A 316 -5.86 -23.95 12.13
CA SER A 316 -4.58 -23.47 11.59
C SER A 316 -4.22 -22.07 12.04
N GLU A 317 -2.98 -21.70 11.77
CA GLU A 317 -2.48 -20.33 11.92
C GLU A 317 -2.15 -19.77 10.53
N GLY A 318 -2.34 -18.47 10.35
CA GLY A 318 -2.01 -17.80 9.11
C GLY A 318 -1.65 -16.32 9.32
N ARG A 319 -1.14 -15.74 8.26
CA ARG A 319 -0.86 -14.31 8.17
C ARG A 319 -1.49 -13.74 6.90
N PHE A 320 -2.20 -12.65 7.05
CA PHE A 320 -2.60 -11.82 5.92
C PHE A 320 -1.76 -10.55 5.93
N THR A 321 -1.02 -10.31 4.86
CA THR A 321 -0.20 -9.11 4.67
C THR A 321 -0.85 -8.21 3.63
N TRP A 322 -0.96 -6.93 3.94
CA TRP A 322 -1.61 -5.95 3.11
C TRP A 322 -0.99 -4.56 3.29
N SER A 323 -1.17 -3.70 2.31
CA SER A 323 -0.83 -2.27 2.36
C SER A 323 -1.95 -1.46 1.73
N PRO A 324 -2.29 -0.25 2.22
CA PRO A 324 -3.21 0.63 1.54
C PRO A 324 -2.77 0.90 0.10
N PRO A 325 -3.61 0.56 -0.91
CA PRO A 325 -3.28 0.84 -2.31
C PRO A 325 -3.41 2.32 -2.62
N GLY A 326 -2.50 2.86 -3.42
CA GLY A 326 -2.67 4.19 -3.98
C GLY A 326 -4.00 4.32 -4.75
N ALA A 327 -4.65 5.47 -4.68
CA ALA A 327 -5.97 5.77 -5.27
C ALA A 327 -7.15 4.91 -4.75
N SER A 328 -6.99 4.21 -3.62
CA SER A 328 -8.09 3.47 -2.97
C SER A 328 -8.53 4.15 -1.68
N ASN A 329 -9.81 4.07 -1.37
CA ASN A 329 -10.37 4.68 -0.18
C ASN A 329 -10.23 3.76 1.05
N LEU A 330 -10.11 4.36 2.21
CA LEU A 330 -9.92 3.69 3.49
C LEU A 330 -10.96 4.21 4.50
N PRO A 331 -11.28 3.44 5.55
CA PRO A 331 -10.71 2.17 5.99
C PRO A 331 -11.19 0.96 5.20
N ILE A 332 -10.59 -0.22 5.47
CA ILE A 332 -11.12 -1.52 5.08
C ILE A 332 -11.45 -2.34 6.32
N ARG A 333 -12.35 -3.33 6.17
CA ARG A 333 -12.62 -4.31 7.19
C ARG A 333 -12.34 -5.72 6.68
N LEU A 334 -11.63 -6.50 7.47
CA LEU A 334 -11.49 -7.94 7.23
C LEU A 334 -12.53 -8.68 8.06
N PHE A 335 -13.17 -9.67 7.44
CA PHE A 335 -14.07 -10.59 8.13
C PHE A 335 -13.55 -12.02 8.05
N TRP A 336 -13.74 -12.76 9.11
CA TRP A 336 -13.67 -14.23 9.16
C TRP A 336 -15.10 -14.74 9.32
N LEU A 337 -15.64 -15.35 8.27
CA LEU A 337 -17.02 -15.83 8.23
C LEU A 337 -17.04 -17.35 8.05
N PRO A 338 -18.05 -18.08 8.61
CA PRO A 338 -18.27 -19.46 8.29
C PRO A 338 -18.44 -19.66 6.77
N SER A 339 -17.91 -20.76 6.20
CA SER A 339 -18.01 -21.01 4.76
C SER A 339 -19.44 -21.35 4.29
N ASP A 340 -20.36 -21.59 5.21
CA ASP A 340 -21.80 -21.73 4.96
C ASP A 340 -22.56 -20.40 5.16
N TYR A 341 -21.85 -19.30 5.33
CA TYR A 341 -22.43 -17.97 5.35
C TYR A 341 -23.13 -17.71 4.01
N GLU A 342 -24.46 -17.53 4.09
CA GLU A 342 -25.27 -17.17 2.93
C GLU A 342 -25.10 -15.66 2.67
N ALA A 343 -24.14 -15.32 1.81
CA ALA A 343 -23.98 -13.96 1.34
C ALA A 343 -25.24 -13.53 0.56
N PRO A 344 -25.80 -12.34 0.82
CA PRO A 344 -26.85 -11.80 -0.02
C PRO A 344 -26.30 -11.56 -1.42
N TYR A 345 -27.07 -11.93 -2.43
CA TYR A 345 -26.63 -12.05 -3.81
C TYR A 345 -26.35 -10.72 -4.50
N LEU A 346 -25.38 -10.76 -5.43
CA LEU A 346 -25.23 -9.78 -6.49
C LEU A 346 -26.45 -9.78 -7.41
N HIS A 347 -26.88 -8.60 -7.81
CA HIS A 347 -27.65 -8.43 -9.03
C HIS A 347 -26.72 -8.56 -10.24
N ASP A 348 -27.09 -9.43 -11.19
CA ASP A 348 -26.45 -9.56 -12.50
C ASP A 348 -26.45 -8.22 -13.27
#